data_49564d17ea4548ee5f7ad97698f2848d
#
_entry.id   49564d17ea4548ee5f7ad97698f2848d
#
_cell.length_a   1.000
_cell.length_b   1.000
_cell.length_c   1.000
_cell.angle_alpha   90.00
_cell.angle_beta   90.00
_cell.angle_gamma   90.00
#
_symmetry.space_group_name_H-M   'P 1'
#
loop_
_entity.id
_entity.type
_entity.pdbx_description
1 polymer ?
#
loop_
_entity_poly.entity_id
_entity_poly.type
_entity_poly.pdbx_seq_one_letter_code
_entity_poly.pdbx_strand_id
1 'polypeptide(L)'
;MSRVLIVGAGLTGSLCACLLRRELQSKVQIVVWDKARGSGGRMSTSRSPDPSSHSADLGAQYITATPAYAQSHHSFYSELLSAGVLQPLLGQVEGLKQKDDSKNYTTPLGMCSVVKHFLSESADLFFECHVTGLYRRGASWEVQRKEGDSETFDAVVLTMPVPQILQLQGDVGHFLSVHQKQQLERVVYSSRFALALFFPPDTVFSFSWAARYITDNSCIRYIAVDARKRNADAPGFGPSLVIHTSVPFGLEHLERDKEDVQPIILQELHKLLPGLPQPISIKCQKWRYSQVLTSVQDCPGHMTVLDRPLLVCGGDAFSHSNFDGCVESALSVLSALKASL
;
A
#
# COMPACT_ATOMS: atom_id res chain seq x y z
N MET A 1 -25.74 -11.41 -14.09
CA MET A 1 -24.65 -11.40 -13.08
C MET A 1 -24.09 -9.98 -13.07
N SER A 2 -24.16 -9.33 -11.92
CA SER A 2 -23.64 -7.96 -11.80
C SER A 2 -22.13 -7.94 -11.89
N ARG A 3 -21.58 -6.93 -12.59
CA ARG A 3 -20.14 -6.69 -12.71
C ARG A 3 -19.71 -5.57 -11.78
N VAL A 4 -18.78 -5.85 -10.90
CA VAL A 4 -18.22 -4.89 -9.94
C VAL A 4 -16.76 -4.62 -10.29
N LEU A 5 -16.42 -3.35 -10.52
CA LEU A 5 -15.04 -2.93 -10.67
C LEU A 5 -14.49 -2.40 -9.35
N ILE A 6 -13.33 -2.89 -8.96
CA ILE A 6 -12.51 -2.32 -7.89
C ILE A 6 -11.27 -1.69 -8.52
N VAL A 7 -11.09 -0.39 -8.33
CA VAL A 7 -9.93 0.35 -8.82
C VAL A 7 -8.90 0.44 -7.71
N GLY A 8 -7.79 -0.23 -7.91
CA GLY A 8 -6.67 -0.35 -6.99
C GLY A 8 -6.47 -1.77 -6.46
N ALA A 9 -5.30 -2.34 -6.70
CA ALA A 9 -4.85 -3.64 -6.20
C ALA A 9 -3.89 -3.51 -5.01
N GLY A 10 -4.14 -2.51 -4.17
CA GLY A 10 -3.53 -2.37 -2.85
C GLY A 10 -4.27 -3.17 -1.79
N LEU A 11 -3.95 -2.92 -0.53
CA LEU A 11 -4.53 -3.70 0.58
C LEU A 11 -6.06 -3.54 0.67
N THR A 12 -6.59 -2.31 0.65
CA THR A 12 -8.05 -2.09 0.72
C THR A 12 -8.78 -2.74 -0.46
N GLY A 13 -8.28 -2.53 -1.68
CA GLY A 13 -8.91 -3.12 -2.89
C GLY A 13 -8.88 -4.65 -2.86
N SER A 14 -7.78 -5.26 -2.42
CA SER A 14 -7.65 -6.72 -2.29
C SER A 14 -8.62 -7.29 -1.24
N LEU A 15 -8.75 -6.61 -0.10
CA LEU A 15 -9.71 -6.98 0.94
C LEU A 15 -11.16 -6.85 0.47
N CYS A 16 -11.50 -5.76 -0.23
CA CYS A 16 -12.83 -5.59 -0.83
C CYS A 16 -13.16 -6.74 -1.79
N ALA A 17 -12.23 -7.11 -2.67
CA ALA A 17 -12.42 -8.20 -3.62
C ALA A 17 -12.62 -9.56 -2.91
N CYS A 18 -11.78 -9.86 -1.92
CA CYS A 18 -11.85 -11.09 -1.14
C CYS A 18 -13.17 -11.20 -0.37
N LEU A 19 -13.53 -10.17 0.38
CA LEU A 19 -14.74 -10.15 1.20
C LEU A 19 -15.99 -10.21 0.34
N LEU A 20 -16.04 -9.49 -0.77
CA LEU A 20 -17.17 -9.53 -1.69
C LEU A 20 -17.34 -10.93 -2.30
N ARG A 21 -16.23 -11.60 -2.67
CA ARG A 21 -16.26 -12.98 -3.17
C ARG A 21 -16.79 -13.95 -2.12
N ARG A 22 -16.36 -13.81 -0.87
CA ARG A 22 -16.81 -14.67 0.23
C ARG A 22 -18.31 -14.51 0.53
N GLU A 23 -18.82 -13.29 0.41
CA GLU A 23 -20.24 -12.99 0.69
C GLU A 23 -21.17 -13.38 -0.47
N LEU A 24 -20.83 -13.01 -1.69
CA LEU A 24 -21.70 -13.14 -2.84
C LEU A 24 -21.33 -14.30 -3.79
N GLN A 25 -20.21 -14.95 -3.54
CA GLN A 25 -19.73 -16.12 -4.32
C GLN A 25 -19.78 -15.86 -5.84
N SER A 26 -20.45 -16.71 -6.61
CA SER A 26 -20.57 -16.60 -8.06
C SER A 26 -21.68 -15.67 -8.55
N LYS A 27 -22.39 -15.00 -7.64
CA LYS A 27 -23.49 -14.08 -8.00
C LYS A 27 -23.00 -12.79 -8.66
N VAL A 28 -21.74 -12.43 -8.44
CA VAL A 28 -21.10 -11.24 -9.01
C VAL A 28 -19.81 -11.59 -9.72
N GLN A 29 -19.53 -10.87 -10.82
CA GLN A 29 -18.21 -10.84 -11.42
C GLN A 29 -17.42 -9.69 -10.80
N ILE A 30 -16.28 -10.02 -10.18
CA ILE A 30 -15.40 -9.03 -9.55
C ILE A 30 -14.21 -8.82 -10.46
N VAL A 31 -13.98 -7.56 -10.85
CA VAL A 31 -12.84 -7.16 -11.67
C VAL A 31 -12.01 -6.16 -10.88
N VAL A 32 -10.71 -6.35 -10.83
CA VAL A 32 -9.76 -5.42 -10.20
C VAL A 32 -8.84 -4.84 -11.25
N TRP A 33 -8.79 -3.53 -11.35
CA TRP A 33 -7.86 -2.80 -12.21
C TRP A 33 -6.86 -2.01 -11.39
N ASP A 34 -5.59 -2.13 -11.75
CA ASP A 34 -4.52 -1.29 -11.18
C ASP A 34 -3.66 -0.70 -12.30
N LYS A 35 -3.26 0.56 -12.12
CA LYS A 35 -2.36 1.25 -13.06
C LYS A 35 -0.93 0.72 -13.03
N ALA A 36 -0.52 0.08 -11.93
CA ALA A 36 0.81 -0.48 -11.77
C ALA A 36 0.97 -1.79 -12.54
N ARG A 37 2.21 -2.28 -12.62
CA ARG A 37 2.55 -3.58 -13.23
C ARG A 37 2.32 -4.77 -12.30
N GLY A 38 1.93 -4.53 -11.06
CA GLY A 38 1.71 -5.56 -10.06
C GLY A 38 0.89 -5.08 -8.89
N SER A 39 0.41 -6.02 -8.08
CA SER A 39 -0.34 -5.77 -6.87
C SER A 39 0.54 -5.27 -5.73
N GLY A 40 -0.07 -4.68 -4.72
CA GLY A 40 0.57 -4.29 -3.47
C GLY A 40 0.37 -2.83 -3.10
N GLY A 41 0.36 -1.92 -4.06
CA GLY A 41 0.30 -0.48 -3.78
C GLY A 41 1.43 -0.07 -2.84
N ARG A 42 1.10 0.55 -1.71
CA ARG A 42 2.07 0.92 -0.66
C ARG A 42 2.62 -0.27 0.16
N MET A 43 2.11 -1.46 -0.07
CA MET A 43 2.65 -2.73 0.44
C MET A 43 3.41 -3.52 -0.64
N SER A 44 3.86 -2.87 -1.70
CA SER A 44 4.61 -3.52 -2.78
C SER A 44 5.99 -3.99 -2.31
N THR A 45 6.43 -5.11 -2.88
CA THR A 45 7.77 -5.67 -2.71
C THR A 45 8.51 -5.59 -4.04
N SER A 46 9.67 -4.97 -4.05
CA SER A 46 10.52 -4.82 -5.24
C SER A 46 11.52 -5.95 -5.34
N ARG A 47 11.58 -6.57 -6.51
CA ARG A 47 12.63 -7.54 -6.82
C ARG A 47 13.92 -6.84 -7.21
N SER A 48 15.05 -7.44 -6.87
CA SER A 48 16.32 -7.06 -7.44
C SER A 48 16.34 -7.37 -8.95
N PRO A 49 17.00 -6.53 -9.76
CA PRO A 49 17.33 -6.90 -11.14
C PRO A 49 18.24 -8.13 -11.21
N ASP A 50 19.08 -8.31 -10.20
CA ASP A 50 19.92 -9.49 -10.04
C ASP A 50 19.20 -10.52 -9.15
N PRO A 51 18.93 -11.75 -9.66
CA PRO A 51 18.24 -12.78 -8.90
C PRO A 51 19.04 -13.30 -7.70
N SER A 52 20.32 -12.99 -7.59
CA SER A 52 21.18 -13.37 -6.44
C SER A 52 21.01 -12.46 -5.23
N SER A 53 20.19 -11.43 -5.28
CA SER A 53 19.90 -10.54 -4.16
C SER A 53 18.47 -10.70 -3.64
N HIS A 54 18.27 -10.50 -2.34
CA HIS A 54 16.95 -10.46 -1.74
C HIS A 54 16.10 -9.34 -2.30
N SER A 55 14.76 -9.53 -2.31
CA SER A 55 13.80 -8.48 -2.59
C SER A 55 13.76 -7.44 -1.47
N ALA A 56 13.15 -6.29 -1.74
CA ALA A 56 13.05 -5.18 -0.80
C ALA A 56 11.62 -4.63 -0.72
N ASP A 57 11.13 -4.42 0.51
CA ASP A 57 9.88 -3.70 0.77
C ASP A 57 10.15 -2.20 0.80
N LEU A 58 9.77 -1.49 -0.26
CA LEU A 58 9.97 -0.04 -0.36
C LEU A 58 8.87 0.79 0.32
N GLY A 59 7.73 0.19 0.62
CA GLY A 59 6.61 0.81 1.32
C GLY A 59 6.53 0.37 2.78
N ALA A 60 5.42 -0.25 3.15
CA ALA A 60 5.18 -0.77 4.50
C ALA A 60 6.29 -1.77 4.91
N GLN A 61 6.73 -1.68 6.15
CA GLN A 61 7.87 -2.43 6.65
C GLN A 61 7.48 -3.57 7.57
N TYR A 62 6.46 -3.38 8.40
CA TYR A 62 5.88 -4.37 9.30
C TYR A 62 4.49 -3.89 9.73
N ILE A 63 3.74 -4.78 10.35
CA ILE A 63 2.39 -4.50 10.84
C ILE A 63 2.42 -4.52 12.37
N THR A 64 1.93 -3.45 13.00
CA THR A 64 1.78 -3.38 14.45
C THR A 64 0.32 -3.61 14.82
N ALA A 65 0.05 -4.71 15.51
CA ALA A 65 -1.25 -5.01 16.08
C ALA A 65 -1.31 -4.53 17.53
N THR A 66 -2.07 -3.48 17.77
CA THR A 66 -2.43 -3.09 19.15
C THR A 66 -3.38 -4.12 19.74
N PRO A 67 -3.53 -4.22 21.09
CA PRO A 67 -4.52 -5.13 21.69
C PRO A 67 -5.93 -4.94 21.14
N ALA A 68 -6.35 -3.69 20.94
CA ALA A 68 -7.66 -3.37 20.37
C ALA A 68 -7.82 -3.89 18.93
N TYR A 69 -6.83 -3.68 18.08
CA TYR A 69 -6.84 -4.19 16.70
C TYR A 69 -6.75 -5.72 16.64
N ALA A 70 -5.89 -6.31 17.46
CA ALA A 70 -5.78 -7.77 17.55
C ALA A 70 -7.11 -8.44 17.94
N GLN A 71 -7.90 -7.78 18.78
CA GLN A 71 -9.25 -8.24 19.16
C GLN A 71 -10.25 -7.99 18.03
N SER A 72 -10.33 -6.76 17.52
CA SER A 72 -11.34 -6.37 16.51
C SER A 72 -11.16 -7.09 15.18
N HIS A 73 -9.94 -7.34 14.77
CA HIS A 73 -9.59 -7.96 13.49
C HIS A 73 -8.91 -9.33 13.66
N HIS A 74 -9.25 -10.03 14.74
CA HIS A 74 -8.66 -11.33 15.10
C HIS A 74 -8.69 -12.32 13.93
N SER A 75 -9.79 -12.41 13.20
CA SER A 75 -9.95 -13.36 12.09
C SER A 75 -8.95 -13.10 10.96
N PHE A 76 -8.66 -11.85 10.64
CA PHE A 76 -7.68 -11.48 9.60
C PHE A 76 -6.26 -11.82 10.04
N TYR A 77 -5.89 -11.50 11.27
CA TYR A 77 -4.57 -11.86 11.81
C TYR A 77 -4.40 -13.38 11.89
N SER A 78 -5.39 -14.11 12.40
CA SER A 78 -5.35 -15.57 12.48
C SER A 78 -5.23 -16.23 11.12
N GLU A 79 -5.96 -15.74 10.13
CA GLU A 79 -5.89 -16.24 8.75
C GLU A 79 -4.48 -16.08 8.17
N LEU A 80 -3.90 -14.88 8.27
CA LEU A 80 -2.58 -14.58 7.73
C LEU A 80 -1.46 -15.35 8.46
N LEU A 81 -1.56 -15.49 9.78
CA LEU A 81 -0.62 -16.28 10.58
C LEU A 81 -0.72 -17.77 10.26
N SER A 82 -1.92 -18.32 10.17
CA SER A 82 -2.14 -19.73 9.85
C SER A 82 -1.70 -20.08 8.43
N ALA A 83 -1.83 -19.15 7.50
CA ALA A 83 -1.35 -19.32 6.13
C ALA A 83 0.16 -19.10 5.98
N GLY A 84 0.87 -18.74 7.04
CA GLY A 84 2.31 -18.43 6.99
C GLY A 84 2.64 -17.14 6.24
N VAL A 85 1.66 -16.29 5.98
CA VAL A 85 1.85 -14.98 5.32
C VAL A 85 2.44 -13.97 6.28
N LEU A 86 1.98 -13.97 7.53
CA LEU A 86 2.56 -13.22 8.64
C LEU A 86 3.35 -14.12 9.60
N GLN A 87 4.36 -13.52 10.20
CA GLN A 87 5.11 -14.09 11.32
C GLN A 87 5.50 -12.98 12.30
N PRO A 88 5.80 -13.28 13.56
CA PRO A 88 6.33 -12.29 14.49
C PRO A 88 7.61 -11.64 13.95
N LEU A 89 7.75 -10.34 14.16
CA LEU A 89 9.00 -9.62 13.90
C LEU A 89 10.00 -9.92 15.01
N LEU A 90 10.99 -10.77 14.72
CA LEU A 90 11.99 -11.22 15.69
C LEU A 90 13.30 -10.41 15.60
N GLY A 91 13.55 -9.77 14.45
CA GLY A 91 14.76 -8.98 14.24
C GLY A 91 14.79 -7.75 15.16
N GLN A 92 16.00 -7.44 15.65
CA GLN A 92 16.20 -6.26 16.49
C GLN A 92 15.91 -4.97 15.70
N VAL A 93 15.01 -4.15 16.19
CA VAL A 93 14.70 -2.82 15.65
C VAL A 93 15.17 -1.77 16.66
N GLU A 94 16.28 -1.09 16.34
CA GLU A 94 16.82 -0.05 17.20
C GLU A 94 15.97 1.22 17.10
N GLY A 95 15.74 1.87 18.24
CA GLY A 95 14.94 3.10 18.31
C GLY A 95 13.44 2.89 18.16
N LEU A 96 12.95 1.64 18.12
CA LEU A 96 11.53 1.34 18.11
C LEU A 96 10.89 1.76 19.44
N LYS A 97 9.92 2.65 19.36
CA LYS A 97 9.05 2.98 20.50
C LYS A 97 7.89 1.99 20.52
N GLN A 98 8.08 0.90 21.25
CA GLN A 98 7.04 -0.11 21.44
C GLN A 98 5.91 0.47 22.28
N LYS A 99 4.66 0.36 21.81
CA LYS A 99 3.48 0.55 22.65
C LYS A 99 3.26 -0.71 23.48
N ASP A 100 2.91 -0.56 24.74
CA ASP A 100 2.66 -1.67 25.65
C ASP A 100 1.67 -2.67 25.04
N ASP A 101 1.97 -3.96 25.16
CA ASP A 101 1.18 -5.09 24.67
C ASP A 101 0.92 -5.14 23.14
N SER A 102 1.52 -4.26 22.35
CA SER A 102 1.44 -4.34 20.89
C SER A 102 2.37 -5.42 20.35
N LYS A 103 1.92 -6.12 19.30
CA LYS A 103 2.70 -7.13 18.58
C LYS A 103 3.07 -6.63 17.19
N ASN A 104 4.32 -6.84 16.79
CA ASN A 104 4.80 -6.51 15.45
C ASN A 104 4.93 -7.78 14.62
N TYR A 105 4.43 -7.71 13.39
CA TYR A 105 4.47 -8.81 12.43
C TYR A 105 5.17 -8.39 11.15
N THR A 106 5.88 -9.32 10.56
CA THR A 106 6.49 -9.18 9.24
C THR A 106 6.06 -10.32 8.31
N THR A 107 6.51 -10.31 7.09
CA THR A 107 6.16 -11.28 6.07
C THR A 107 7.42 -11.98 5.55
N PRO A 108 7.50 -13.31 5.54
CA PRO A 108 8.67 -14.04 5.02
C PRO A 108 8.97 -13.71 3.55
N LEU A 109 7.92 -13.51 2.74
CA LEU A 109 8.02 -13.33 1.28
C LEU A 109 7.89 -11.86 0.83
N GLY A 110 7.87 -10.91 1.77
CA GLY A 110 7.66 -9.50 1.51
C GLY A 110 6.21 -9.05 1.75
N MET A 111 6.04 -7.76 2.01
CA MET A 111 4.74 -7.19 2.39
C MET A 111 3.66 -7.38 1.33
N CYS A 112 4.03 -7.46 0.05
CA CYS A 112 3.11 -7.74 -1.04
C CYS A 112 2.38 -9.09 -0.89
N SER A 113 2.94 -10.05 -0.15
CA SER A 113 2.32 -11.36 0.07
C SER A 113 0.97 -11.26 0.80
N VAL A 114 0.77 -10.27 1.66
CA VAL A 114 -0.51 -9.99 2.32
C VAL A 114 -1.59 -9.63 1.28
N VAL A 115 -1.26 -8.72 0.38
CA VAL A 115 -2.18 -8.29 -0.70
C VAL A 115 -2.48 -9.45 -1.65
N LYS A 116 -1.45 -10.19 -2.05
CA LYS A 116 -1.61 -11.36 -2.92
C LYS A 116 -2.46 -12.46 -2.29
N HIS A 117 -2.35 -12.66 -0.98
CA HIS A 117 -3.17 -13.63 -0.25
C HIS A 117 -4.67 -13.33 -0.45
N PHE A 118 -5.09 -12.07 -0.25
CA PHE A 118 -6.49 -11.68 -0.41
C PHE A 118 -6.94 -11.64 -1.89
N LEU A 119 -6.03 -11.43 -2.85
CA LEU A 119 -6.36 -11.43 -4.28
C LEU A 119 -6.40 -12.84 -4.89
N SER A 120 -5.82 -13.85 -4.27
CA SER A 120 -5.45 -15.13 -4.92
C SER A 120 -6.61 -15.87 -5.60
N GLU A 121 -7.83 -15.77 -5.10
CA GLU A 121 -9.01 -16.47 -5.65
C GLU A 121 -10.23 -15.55 -5.78
N SER A 122 -10.04 -14.24 -5.68
CA SER A 122 -11.15 -13.33 -5.44
C SER A 122 -11.66 -12.59 -6.67
N ALA A 123 -10.85 -12.39 -7.70
CA ALA A 123 -11.21 -11.48 -8.80
C ALA A 123 -10.45 -11.75 -10.10
N ASP A 124 -11.01 -11.23 -11.20
CA ASP A 124 -10.30 -11.03 -12.45
C ASP A 124 -9.40 -9.80 -12.31
N LEU A 125 -8.09 -10.00 -12.33
CA LEU A 125 -7.09 -9.01 -12.00
C LEU A 125 -6.33 -8.54 -13.24
N PHE A 126 -6.35 -7.24 -13.51
CA PHE A 126 -5.68 -6.63 -14.65
C PHE A 126 -4.79 -5.47 -14.19
N PHE A 127 -3.54 -5.51 -14.63
CA PHE A 127 -2.53 -4.47 -14.39
C PHE A 127 -2.36 -3.56 -15.60
N GLU A 128 -1.63 -2.46 -15.40
CA GLU A 128 -1.42 -1.43 -16.43
C GLU A 128 -2.74 -0.83 -16.94
N CYS A 129 -3.79 -0.89 -16.11
CA CYS A 129 -5.12 -0.37 -16.38
C CYS A 129 -5.32 0.95 -15.61
N HIS A 130 -4.88 2.05 -16.18
CA HIS A 130 -5.00 3.37 -15.56
C HIS A 130 -6.38 3.97 -15.86
N VAL A 131 -7.26 3.96 -14.88
CA VAL A 131 -8.58 4.59 -14.97
C VAL A 131 -8.44 6.11 -15.02
N THR A 132 -9.04 6.74 -16.02
CA THR A 132 -8.97 8.18 -16.27
C THR A 132 -10.32 8.89 -16.13
N GLY A 133 -11.42 8.18 -16.30
CA GLY A 133 -12.74 8.78 -16.23
C GLY A 133 -13.86 7.77 -16.00
N LEU A 134 -14.94 8.24 -15.39
CA LEU A 134 -16.18 7.50 -15.18
C LEU A 134 -17.38 8.30 -15.70
N TYR A 135 -18.20 7.65 -16.51
CA TYR A 135 -19.40 8.25 -17.10
C TYR A 135 -20.62 7.39 -16.78
N ARG A 136 -21.64 8.00 -16.22
CA ARG A 136 -22.90 7.30 -15.97
C ARG A 136 -23.62 6.98 -17.29
N ARG A 137 -24.02 5.74 -17.46
CA ARG A 137 -24.80 5.26 -18.61
C ARG A 137 -26.03 4.51 -18.10
N GLY A 138 -27.09 5.25 -17.82
CA GLY A 138 -28.31 4.67 -17.26
C GLY A 138 -28.07 4.07 -15.88
N ALA A 139 -28.17 2.74 -15.78
CA ALA A 139 -27.98 1.96 -14.56
C ALA A 139 -26.56 1.40 -14.38
N SER A 140 -25.58 1.88 -15.15
CA SER A 140 -24.20 1.42 -15.09
C SER A 140 -23.19 2.54 -15.25
N TRP A 141 -21.91 2.22 -15.00
CA TRP A 141 -20.76 3.08 -15.19
C TRP A 141 -19.95 2.64 -16.40
N GLU A 142 -19.73 3.54 -17.35
CA GLU A 142 -18.70 3.41 -18.38
C GLU A 142 -17.37 3.93 -17.81
N VAL A 143 -16.40 3.06 -17.70
CA VAL A 143 -15.09 3.35 -17.12
C VAL A 143 -14.05 3.42 -18.22
N GLN A 144 -13.41 4.59 -18.35
CA GLN A 144 -12.37 4.84 -19.33
C GLN A 144 -10.98 4.59 -18.75
N ARG A 145 -10.10 4.05 -19.59
CA ARG A 145 -8.67 3.83 -19.31
C ARG A 145 -7.82 4.75 -20.18
N LYS A 146 -6.60 5.01 -19.73
CA LYS A 146 -5.61 5.76 -20.52
C LYS A 146 -5.31 5.06 -21.85
N GLU A 147 -5.23 3.73 -21.82
CA GLU A 147 -4.98 2.87 -22.98
C GLU A 147 -6.03 1.75 -23.01
N GLY A 148 -6.52 1.42 -24.20
CA GLY A 148 -7.55 0.41 -24.39
C GLY A 148 -8.97 0.96 -24.36
N ASP A 149 -9.93 0.05 -24.59
CA ASP A 149 -11.34 0.39 -24.65
C ASP A 149 -11.96 0.66 -23.28
N SER A 150 -13.03 1.43 -23.26
CA SER A 150 -13.88 1.58 -22.08
C SER A 150 -14.69 0.32 -21.84
N GLU A 151 -15.00 0.04 -20.57
CA GLU A 151 -15.84 -1.08 -20.17
C GLU A 151 -16.95 -0.61 -19.24
N THR A 152 -18.02 -1.39 -19.17
CA THR A 152 -19.22 -1.07 -18.39
C THR A 152 -19.33 -1.95 -17.17
N PHE A 153 -19.66 -1.33 -16.01
CA PHE A 153 -19.82 -1.99 -14.72
C PHE A 153 -21.09 -1.51 -14.00
N ASP A 154 -21.70 -2.41 -13.24
CA ASP A 154 -22.91 -2.11 -12.45
C ASP A 154 -22.60 -1.37 -11.15
N ALA A 155 -21.39 -1.58 -10.60
CA ALA A 155 -20.88 -0.88 -9.44
C ALA A 155 -19.37 -0.64 -9.56
N VAL A 156 -18.88 0.46 -8.99
CA VAL A 156 -17.47 0.82 -8.97
C VAL A 156 -17.02 1.21 -7.57
N VAL A 157 -15.91 0.64 -7.14
CA VAL A 157 -15.21 0.95 -5.89
C VAL A 157 -13.88 1.63 -6.23
N LEU A 158 -13.66 2.83 -5.72
CA LEU A 158 -12.44 3.60 -5.91
C LEU A 158 -11.59 3.52 -4.65
N THR A 159 -10.41 2.89 -4.71
CA THR A 159 -9.50 2.73 -3.56
C THR A 159 -8.15 3.42 -3.75
N MET A 160 -8.00 4.21 -4.81
CA MET A 160 -6.80 5.00 -5.02
C MET A 160 -6.74 6.20 -4.05
N PRO A 161 -5.56 6.85 -3.90
CA PRO A 161 -5.44 8.07 -3.12
C PRO A 161 -6.47 9.14 -3.51
N VAL A 162 -7.01 9.83 -2.51
CA VAL A 162 -8.10 10.81 -2.70
C VAL A 162 -7.80 11.86 -3.76
N PRO A 163 -6.59 12.47 -3.86
CA PRO A 163 -6.30 13.41 -4.93
C PRO A 163 -6.45 12.82 -6.34
N GLN A 164 -6.19 11.53 -6.50
CA GLN A 164 -6.40 10.84 -7.78
C GLN A 164 -7.88 10.60 -8.09
N ILE A 165 -8.71 10.39 -7.07
CA ILE A 165 -10.18 10.33 -7.22
C ILE A 165 -10.71 11.68 -7.72
N LEU A 166 -10.25 12.78 -7.11
CA LEU A 166 -10.66 14.14 -7.48
C LEU A 166 -10.20 14.57 -8.89
N GLN A 167 -9.18 13.91 -9.45
CA GLN A 167 -8.69 14.16 -10.80
C GLN A 167 -9.42 13.36 -11.89
N LEU A 168 -10.31 12.43 -11.53
CA LEU A 168 -11.05 11.63 -12.50
C LEU A 168 -11.95 12.51 -13.36
N GLN A 169 -11.89 12.26 -14.66
CA GLN A 169 -12.76 12.93 -15.64
C GLN A 169 -14.18 12.31 -15.62
N GLY A 170 -15.12 13.02 -16.19
CA GLY A 170 -16.51 12.57 -16.34
C GLY A 170 -17.40 12.99 -15.18
N ASP A 171 -18.23 12.06 -14.71
CA ASP A 171 -19.39 12.41 -13.89
C ASP A 171 -19.15 12.34 -12.38
N VAL A 172 -17.98 11.86 -11.92
CA VAL A 172 -17.69 11.72 -10.48
C VAL A 172 -17.88 13.07 -9.76
N GLY A 173 -17.31 14.13 -10.30
CA GLY A 173 -17.42 15.47 -9.72
C GLY A 173 -18.85 16.02 -9.69
N HIS A 174 -19.71 15.59 -10.61
CA HIS A 174 -21.13 15.99 -10.65
C HIS A 174 -21.96 15.35 -9.54
N PHE A 175 -21.62 14.13 -9.15
CA PHE A 175 -22.35 13.40 -8.11
C PHE A 175 -21.84 13.66 -6.70
N LEU A 176 -20.64 14.21 -6.55
CA LEU A 176 -20.16 14.69 -5.26
C LEU A 176 -20.94 15.91 -4.81
N SER A 177 -21.52 15.86 -3.61
CA SER A 177 -22.05 17.06 -2.99
C SER A 177 -20.92 18.05 -2.65
N VAL A 178 -21.26 19.32 -2.48
CA VAL A 178 -20.29 20.35 -2.05
C VAL A 178 -19.59 19.93 -0.77
N HIS A 179 -20.34 19.38 0.18
CA HIS A 179 -19.79 18.90 1.46
C HIS A 179 -18.84 17.72 1.28
N GLN A 180 -19.21 16.71 0.49
CA GLN A 180 -18.35 15.58 0.18
C GLN A 180 -17.05 16.01 -0.50
N LYS A 181 -17.14 16.90 -1.47
CA LYS A 181 -15.96 17.45 -2.16
C LYS A 181 -15.01 18.15 -1.18
N GLN A 182 -15.55 18.99 -0.30
CA GLN A 182 -14.75 19.67 0.74
C GLN A 182 -14.10 18.68 1.70
N GLN A 183 -14.80 17.61 2.11
CA GLN A 183 -14.22 16.56 2.96
C GLN A 183 -13.05 15.85 2.26
N LEU A 184 -13.17 15.54 0.98
CA LEU A 184 -12.11 14.91 0.20
C LEU A 184 -10.90 15.84 -0.01
N GLU A 185 -11.15 17.12 -0.29
CA GLU A 185 -10.10 18.13 -0.49
C GLU A 185 -9.27 18.40 0.78
N ARG A 186 -9.80 18.10 1.96
CA ARG A 186 -9.10 18.26 3.25
C ARG A 186 -8.19 17.09 3.62
N VAL A 187 -8.24 15.99 2.88
CA VAL A 187 -7.35 14.84 3.12
C VAL A 187 -5.92 15.23 2.82
N VAL A 188 -5.02 14.97 3.77
CA VAL A 188 -3.60 15.30 3.66
C VAL A 188 -2.75 14.05 3.74
N TYR A 189 -1.80 13.92 2.84
CA TYR A 189 -0.81 12.85 2.80
C TYR A 189 0.58 13.36 3.14
N SER A 190 1.38 12.51 3.79
CA SER A 190 2.82 12.67 3.83
C SER A 190 3.46 12.21 2.53
N SER A 191 4.67 12.68 2.25
CA SER A 191 5.49 12.24 1.11
C SER A 191 6.85 11.78 1.60
N ARG A 192 7.43 10.78 0.93
CA ARG A 192 8.75 10.21 1.24
C ARG A 192 9.43 9.73 -0.02
N PHE A 193 10.75 9.63 0.06
CA PHE A 193 11.52 8.80 -0.84
C PHE A 193 11.93 7.52 -0.11
N ALA A 194 11.99 6.43 -0.86
CA ALA A 194 12.54 5.17 -0.39
C ALA A 194 13.59 4.67 -1.37
N LEU A 195 14.73 4.22 -0.86
CA LEU A 195 15.75 3.55 -1.64
C LEU A 195 15.82 2.08 -1.26
N ALA A 196 16.02 1.22 -2.25
CA ALA A 196 16.49 -0.14 -2.06
C ALA A 196 17.89 -0.26 -2.68
N LEU A 197 18.85 -0.68 -1.88
CA LEU A 197 20.19 -1.04 -2.32
C LEU A 197 20.30 -2.56 -2.30
N PHE A 198 20.68 -3.15 -3.42
CA PHE A 198 20.86 -4.59 -3.58
C PHE A 198 22.34 -4.92 -3.67
N PHE A 199 22.79 -5.92 -2.91
CA PHE A 199 24.20 -6.26 -2.75
C PHE A 199 24.51 -7.68 -3.23
N PRO A 200 25.79 -7.95 -3.58
CA PRO A 200 26.23 -9.30 -3.94
C PRO A 200 26.08 -10.30 -2.78
N PRO A 201 26.03 -11.63 -3.08
CA PRO A 201 25.80 -12.67 -2.08
C PRO A 201 26.81 -12.73 -0.92
N ASP A 202 28.04 -12.32 -1.15
CA ASP A 202 29.14 -12.34 -0.16
C ASP A 202 29.22 -11.07 0.69
N THR A 203 28.25 -10.15 0.53
CA THR A 203 28.22 -8.90 1.30
C THR A 203 27.89 -9.15 2.76
N VAL A 204 28.74 -8.64 3.65
CA VAL A 204 28.55 -8.66 5.10
C VAL A 204 28.51 -7.23 5.62
N PHE A 205 27.48 -6.90 6.40
CA PHE A 205 27.38 -5.62 7.09
C PHE A 205 28.04 -5.69 8.47
N SER A 206 28.69 -4.60 8.87
CA SER A 206 29.36 -4.48 10.18
C SER A 206 28.41 -4.31 11.37
N PHE A 207 27.12 -4.16 11.13
CA PHE A 207 26.08 -4.03 12.14
C PHE A 207 25.15 -5.25 12.14
N SER A 208 24.48 -5.52 13.27
CA SER A 208 23.66 -6.72 13.49
C SER A 208 22.15 -6.48 13.53
N TRP A 209 21.71 -5.24 13.67
CA TRP A 209 20.28 -4.92 13.73
C TRP A 209 19.56 -5.25 12.41
N ALA A 210 18.27 -5.56 12.52
CA ALA A 210 17.40 -5.78 11.36
C ALA A 210 16.84 -4.45 10.79
N ALA A 211 16.58 -3.49 11.68
CA ALA A 211 16.16 -2.15 11.30
C ALA A 211 16.60 -1.14 12.36
N ARG A 212 16.65 0.13 11.96
CA ARG A 212 17.04 1.23 12.84
C ARG A 212 16.26 2.49 12.49
N TYR A 213 15.65 3.11 13.50
CA TYR A 213 15.10 4.45 13.40
C TYR A 213 16.19 5.50 13.65
N ILE A 214 16.26 6.50 12.79
CA ILE A 214 17.22 7.60 12.85
C ILE A 214 16.48 8.85 13.33
N THR A 215 16.95 9.46 14.41
CA THR A 215 16.30 10.63 15.02
C THR A 215 17.09 11.91 14.84
N ASP A 216 18.37 11.81 14.55
CA ASP A 216 19.36 12.90 14.48
C ASP A 216 19.83 13.21 13.04
N ASN A 217 19.09 12.80 12.03
CA ASN A 217 19.32 13.13 10.63
C ASN A 217 18.09 13.73 9.98
N SER A 218 18.23 14.83 9.28
CA SER A 218 17.13 15.54 8.62
C SER A 218 16.60 14.83 7.37
N CYS A 219 17.46 14.04 6.72
CA CYS A 219 17.15 13.33 5.48
C CYS A 219 16.60 11.92 5.75
N ILE A 220 17.35 11.09 6.49
CA ILE A 220 17.04 9.67 6.67
C ILE A 220 16.32 9.46 8.01
N ARG A 221 15.20 8.73 7.97
CA ARG A 221 14.39 8.39 9.14
C ARG A 221 14.51 6.93 9.54
N TYR A 222 14.74 6.01 8.59
CA TYR A 222 14.66 4.58 8.83
C TYR A 222 15.55 3.82 7.87
N ILE A 223 16.24 2.80 8.36
CA ILE A 223 17.06 1.88 7.58
C ILE A 223 16.72 0.46 8.00
N ALA A 224 16.58 -0.46 7.04
CA ALA A 224 16.31 -1.87 7.32
C ALA A 224 17.09 -2.81 6.40
N VAL A 225 17.49 -3.95 6.95
CA VAL A 225 17.99 -5.10 6.19
C VAL A 225 16.82 -6.08 6.06
N ASP A 226 16.24 -6.18 4.87
CA ASP A 226 14.99 -6.93 4.70
C ASP A 226 15.11 -8.41 5.03
N ALA A 227 16.21 -9.06 4.68
CA ALA A 227 16.42 -10.45 5.02
C ALA A 227 16.41 -10.68 6.54
N ARG A 228 17.08 -9.82 7.31
CA ARG A 228 17.08 -9.89 8.78
C ARG A 228 15.71 -9.57 9.39
N LYS A 229 15.04 -8.56 8.83
CA LYS A 229 13.69 -8.20 9.26
C LYS A 229 12.70 -9.34 9.06
N ARG A 230 12.81 -10.07 7.94
CA ARG A 230 11.95 -11.19 7.59
C ARG A 230 12.38 -12.53 8.20
N ASN A 231 13.51 -12.57 8.91
CA ASN A 231 14.15 -13.80 9.35
C ASN A 231 14.36 -14.79 8.18
N ALA A 232 14.81 -14.27 7.05
CA ALA A 232 14.94 -14.97 5.78
C ALA A 232 16.37 -14.93 5.21
N ASP A 233 17.37 -14.81 6.08
CA ASP A 233 18.78 -14.94 5.68
C ASP A 233 19.01 -16.32 5.07
N ALA A 234 19.30 -16.35 3.78
CA ALA A 234 19.57 -17.58 3.05
C ALA A 234 20.97 -17.54 2.44
N PRO A 235 21.76 -18.61 2.60
CA PRO A 235 23.07 -18.72 1.96
C PRO A 235 22.94 -18.56 0.44
N GLY A 236 23.86 -17.81 -0.16
CA GLY A 236 23.89 -17.60 -1.62
C GLY A 236 23.05 -16.43 -2.13
N PHE A 237 22.35 -15.72 -1.24
CA PHE A 237 21.63 -14.48 -1.60
C PHE A 237 22.28 -13.27 -0.96
N GLY A 238 22.47 -12.21 -1.74
CA GLY A 238 22.94 -10.92 -1.27
C GLY A 238 21.85 -10.18 -0.48
N PRO A 239 22.22 -9.43 0.57
CA PRO A 239 21.27 -8.65 1.32
C PRO A 239 20.69 -7.47 0.50
N SER A 240 19.52 -6.99 0.90
CA SER A 240 18.99 -5.70 0.48
C SER A 240 18.88 -4.75 1.67
N LEU A 241 19.18 -3.48 1.42
CA LEU A 241 19.06 -2.41 2.40
C LEU A 241 17.99 -1.43 1.94
N VAL A 242 17.03 -1.14 2.80
CA VAL A 242 15.94 -0.20 2.53
C VAL A 242 16.15 1.06 3.36
N ILE A 243 16.04 2.21 2.73
CA ILE A 243 16.17 3.52 3.35
C ILE A 243 14.88 4.31 3.14
N HIS A 244 14.28 4.81 4.21
CA HIS A 244 13.17 5.76 4.14
C HIS A 244 13.63 7.14 4.57
N THR A 245 13.27 8.16 3.79
CA THR A 245 13.51 9.55 4.17
C THR A 245 12.51 10.03 5.23
N SER A 246 12.83 11.15 5.86
CA SER A 246 11.90 11.88 6.71
C SER A 246 10.79 12.50 5.87
N VAL A 247 9.65 12.79 6.50
CA VAL A 247 8.52 13.49 5.86
C VAL A 247 8.91 14.91 5.42
N PRO A 248 9.60 15.74 6.24
CA PRO A 248 10.05 17.06 5.80
C PRO A 248 10.95 17.01 4.56
N PHE A 249 11.90 16.08 4.51
CA PHE A 249 12.75 15.89 3.33
C PHE A 249 11.93 15.49 2.10
N GLY A 250 10.97 14.58 2.27
CA GLY A 250 10.08 14.14 1.19
C GLY A 250 9.24 15.29 0.61
N LEU A 251 8.72 16.17 1.46
CA LEU A 251 7.95 17.34 1.05
C LEU A 251 8.82 18.39 0.34
N GLU A 252 10.00 18.67 0.89
CA GLU A 252 10.94 19.64 0.30
C GLU A 252 11.38 19.26 -1.12
N HIS A 253 11.58 17.97 -1.37
CA HIS A 253 12.09 17.45 -2.64
C HIS A 253 11.01 16.84 -3.54
N LEU A 254 9.72 16.97 -3.19
CA LEU A 254 8.62 16.24 -3.84
C LEU A 254 8.55 16.48 -5.36
N GLU A 255 8.79 17.69 -5.80
CA GLU A 255 8.68 18.07 -7.21
C GLU A 255 9.98 17.86 -8.00
N ARG A 256 11.06 17.44 -7.33
CA ARG A 256 12.32 17.09 -8.01
C ARG A 256 12.27 15.67 -8.57
N ASP A 257 13.04 15.42 -9.61
CA ASP A 257 13.20 14.09 -10.15
C ASP A 257 13.93 13.18 -9.15
N LYS A 258 13.49 11.93 -9.04
CA LYS A 258 14.06 10.97 -8.09
C LYS A 258 15.54 10.67 -8.39
N GLU A 259 15.94 10.79 -9.63
CA GLU A 259 17.32 10.65 -10.08
C GLU A 259 18.25 11.75 -9.53
N ASP A 260 17.70 12.96 -9.30
CA ASP A 260 18.44 14.08 -8.69
C ASP A 260 18.45 13.99 -7.15
N VAL A 261 17.43 13.38 -6.57
CA VAL A 261 17.29 13.25 -5.10
C VAL A 261 18.08 12.04 -4.57
N GLN A 262 18.18 10.97 -5.34
CA GLN A 262 18.89 9.76 -4.95
C GLN A 262 20.33 10.00 -4.48
N PRO A 263 21.17 10.79 -5.17
CA PRO A 263 22.54 11.08 -4.71
C PRO A 263 22.60 11.78 -3.37
N ILE A 264 21.63 12.64 -3.06
CA ILE A 264 21.55 13.36 -1.76
C ILE A 264 21.31 12.35 -0.63
N ILE A 265 20.38 11.42 -0.84
CA ILE A 265 20.06 10.38 0.15
C ILE A 265 21.28 9.45 0.35
N LEU A 266 21.95 9.05 -0.73
CA LEU A 266 23.14 8.20 -0.67
C LEU A 266 24.29 8.88 0.08
N GLN A 267 24.48 10.18 -0.11
CA GLN A 267 25.50 10.94 0.62
C GLN A 267 25.23 10.92 2.14
N GLU A 268 23.97 11.13 2.55
CA GLU A 268 23.59 11.06 3.96
C GLU A 268 23.72 9.62 4.52
N LEU A 269 23.37 8.61 3.72
CA LEU A 269 23.53 7.21 4.10
C LEU A 269 24.99 6.87 4.40
N HIS A 270 25.93 7.31 3.56
CA HIS A 270 27.37 7.06 3.77
C HIS A 270 27.92 7.75 5.02
N LYS A 271 27.33 8.86 5.46
CA LYS A 271 27.67 9.47 6.75
C LYS A 271 27.17 8.63 7.93
N LEU A 272 26.00 8.04 7.82
CA LEU A 272 25.40 7.20 8.87
C LEU A 272 26.02 5.80 8.94
N LEU A 273 26.38 5.25 7.79
CA LEU A 273 26.98 3.92 7.64
C LEU A 273 28.31 4.02 6.85
N PRO A 274 29.36 4.56 7.47
CA PRO A 274 30.66 4.64 6.81
C PRO A 274 31.19 3.22 6.52
N GLY A 275 31.80 3.05 5.35
CA GLY A 275 32.32 1.74 4.92
C GLY A 275 31.25 0.78 4.36
N LEU A 276 30.04 1.28 4.06
CA LEU A 276 29.03 0.48 3.38
C LEU A 276 29.56 0.00 2.02
N PRO A 277 29.46 -1.31 1.70
CA PRO A 277 29.89 -1.85 0.41
C PRO A 277 29.14 -1.19 -0.77
N GLN A 278 29.68 -1.36 -1.98
CA GLN A 278 28.98 -0.89 -3.18
C GLN A 278 27.83 -1.83 -3.53
N PRO A 279 26.61 -1.32 -3.72
CA PRO A 279 25.49 -2.11 -4.22
C PRO A 279 25.68 -2.46 -5.69
N ILE A 280 25.11 -3.58 -6.13
CA ILE A 280 25.03 -3.94 -7.56
C ILE A 280 23.91 -3.21 -8.28
N SER A 281 22.87 -2.79 -7.56
CA SER A 281 21.81 -1.95 -8.12
C SER A 281 21.10 -1.15 -7.02
N ILE A 282 20.49 -0.04 -7.42
CA ILE A 282 19.71 0.85 -6.55
C ILE A 282 18.38 1.12 -7.22
N LYS A 283 17.31 1.05 -6.43
CA LYS A 283 15.97 1.48 -6.87
C LYS A 283 15.50 2.61 -5.97
N CYS A 284 15.06 3.72 -6.59
CA CYS A 284 14.45 4.85 -5.90
C CYS A 284 12.95 4.90 -6.17
N GLN A 285 12.16 5.00 -5.11
CA GLN A 285 10.72 5.17 -5.16
C GLN A 285 10.34 6.52 -4.54
N LYS A 286 9.57 7.31 -5.27
CA LYS A 286 8.94 8.52 -4.74
C LYS A 286 7.51 8.18 -4.28
N TRP A 287 7.26 8.24 -2.99
CA TRP A 287 5.94 8.07 -2.39
C TRP A 287 5.29 9.44 -2.20
N ARG A 288 4.59 9.94 -3.22
CA ARG A 288 3.83 11.19 -3.11
C ARG A 288 2.71 11.08 -2.09
N TYR A 289 2.02 9.95 -2.05
CA TYR A 289 0.97 9.62 -1.11
C TYR A 289 1.43 8.48 -0.20
N SER A 290 2.36 8.80 0.70
CA SER A 290 3.01 7.80 1.57
C SER A 290 2.05 7.30 2.64
N GLN A 291 1.62 8.18 3.52
CA GLN A 291 0.65 7.89 4.58
C GLN A 291 -0.34 9.03 4.69
N VAL A 292 -1.56 8.71 5.12
CA VAL A 292 -2.57 9.72 5.41
C VAL A 292 -2.23 10.39 6.75
N LEU A 293 -2.06 11.71 6.74
CA LEU A 293 -1.88 12.52 7.94
C LEU A 293 -3.22 13.04 8.47
N THR A 294 -4.11 13.46 7.56
CA THR A 294 -5.46 13.92 7.88
C THR A 294 -6.42 13.12 7.03
N SER A 295 -7.21 12.25 7.65
CA SER A 295 -8.24 11.46 7.01
C SER A 295 -9.53 12.24 6.80
N VAL A 296 -10.48 11.66 6.09
CA VAL A 296 -11.85 12.17 6.00
C VAL A 296 -12.41 12.30 7.42
N GLN A 297 -13.11 13.41 7.66
CA GLN A 297 -13.66 13.72 8.98
C GLN A 297 -14.51 12.55 9.52
N ASP A 298 -14.34 12.27 10.80
CA ASP A 298 -15.03 11.20 11.54
C ASP A 298 -14.69 9.76 11.07
N CYS A 299 -13.72 9.59 10.19
CA CYS A 299 -13.26 8.27 9.70
C CYS A 299 -14.42 7.32 9.33
N PRO A 300 -15.25 7.67 8.34
CA PRO A 300 -16.51 6.94 8.05
C PRO A 300 -16.31 5.54 7.47
N GLY A 301 -15.09 5.16 7.12
CA GLY A 301 -14.73 3.89 6.49
C GLY A 301 -14.90 3.90 4.97
N HIS A 302 -15.92 4.56 4.45
CA HIS A 302 -16.17 4.76 3.03
C HIS A 302 -16.97 6.05 2.78
N MET A 303 -17.08 6.43 1.52
CA MET A 303 -17.98 7.50 1.08
C MET A 303 -18.76 7.03 -0.15
N THR A 304 -20.07 6.99 -0.07
CA THR A 304 -20.95 6.73 -1.22
C THR A 304 -21.17 8.03 -2.00
N VAL A 305 -20.74 8.02 -3.27
CA VAL A 305 -20.89 9.14 -4.19
C VAL A 305 -22.24 9.07 -4.91
N LEU A 306 -22.64 7.86 -5.29
CA LEU A 306 -23.93 7.58 -5.91
C LEU A 306 -24.41 6.19 -5.50
N ASP A 307 -25.70 6.07 -5.17
CA ASP A 307 -26.27 4.78 -4.72
C ASP A 307 -26.59 3.85 -5.89
N ARG A 308 -27.07 4.40 -7.03
CA ARG A 308 -27.46 3.60 -8.20
C ARG A 308 -27.18 4.34 -9.51
N PRO A 309 -26.32 3.84 -10.38
CA PRO A 309 -25.37 2.73 -10.16
C PRO A 309 -24.37 3.06 -9.05
N LEU A 310 -24.03 2.11 -8.21
CA LEU A 310 -23.20 2.35 -7.03
C LEU A 310 -21.82 2.90 -7.43
N LEU A 311 -21.43 3.99 -6.80
CA LEU A 311 -20.06 4.50 -6.80
C LEU A 311 -19.66 4.80 -5.38
N VAL A 312 -18.66 4.08 -4.88
CA VAL A 312 -18.17 4.19 -3.51
C VAL A 312 -16.65 4.37 -3.48
N CYS A 313 -16.17 5.25 -2.61
CA CYS A 313 -14.76 5.47 -2.33
C CYS A 313 -14.39 4.80 -1.01
N GLY A 314 -13.23 4.16 -0.96
CA GLY A 314 -12.67 3.54 0.22
C GLY A 314 -11.16 3.66 0.26
N GLY A 315 -10.56 3.15 1.31
CA GLY A 315 -9.13 3.18 1.56
C GLY A 315 -8.80 3.79 2.92
N ASP A 316 -7.52 3.83 3.23
CA ASP A 316 -7.01 4.35 4.49
C ASP A 316 -7.32 5.83 4.75
N ALA A 317 -7.60 6.61 3.71
CA ALA A 317 -8.05 7.99 3.84
C ALA A 317 -9.42 8.13 4.52
N PHE A 318 -10.23 7.08 4.52
CA PHE A 318 -11.56 7.02 5.13
C PHE A 318 -11.56 6.37 6.52
N SER A 319 -10.40 5.97 7.01
CA SER A 319 -10.17 5.32 8.29
C SER A 319 -8.81 5.72 8.86
N HIS A 320 -7.88 4.78 8.96
CA HIS A 320 -6.52 5.00 9.46
C HIS A 320 -5.48 4.46 8.46
N SER A 321 -4.31 5.12 8.39
CA SER A 321 -3.24 4.74 7.46
C SER A 321 -2.38 3.60 8.01
N ASN A 322 -2.98 2.45 8.21
CA ASN A 322 -2.37 1.19 8.65
C ASN A 322 -3.15 -0.02 8.12
N PHE A 323 -2.69 -1.23 8.44
CA PHE A 323 -3.34 -2.48 8.06
C PHE A 323 -4.80 -2.52 8.54
N ASP A 324 -5.02 -2.22 9.80
CA ASP A 324 -6.35 -2.28 10.43
C ASP A 324 -7.32 -1.24 9.86
N GLY A 325 -6.83 -0.05 9.52
CA GLY A 325 -7.62 0.97 8.84
C GLY A 325 -8.08 0.53 7.45
N CYS A 326 -7.25 -0.20 6.73
CA CYS A 326 -7.64 -0.80 5.44
C CYS A 326 -8.69 -1.91 5.62
N VAL A 327 -8.60 -2.72 6.68
CA VAL A 327 -9.61 -3.71 7.05
C VAL A 327 -10.94 -3.03 7.38
N GLU A 328 -10.92 -2.01 8.22
CA GLU A 328 -12.13 -1.23 8.59
C GLU A 328 -12.79 -0.63 7.35
N SER A 329 -12.02 -0.02 6.47
CA SER A 329 -12.54 0.56 5.23
C SER A 329 -13.14 -0.51 4.31
N ALA A 330 -12.46 -1.64 4.13
CA ALA A 330 -12.96 -2.74 3.29
C ALA A 330 -14.28 -3.33 3.83
N LEU A 331 -14.41 -3.51 5.14
CA LEU A 331 -15.65 -3.96 5.78
C LEU A 331 -16.78 -2.94 5.59
N SER A 332 -16.48 -1.65 5.67
CA SER A 332 -17.43 -0.57 5.44
C SER A 332 -17.90 -0.52 3.98
N VAL A 333 -16.99 -0.65 3.02
CA VAL A 333 -17.30 -0.75 1.58
C VAL A 333 -18.15 -1.98 1.28
N LEU A 334 -17.85 -3.13 1.88
CA LEU A 334 -18.63 -4.34 1.74
C LEU A 334 -20.10 -4.13 2.13
N SER A 335 -20.34 -3.42 3.23
CA SER A 335 -21.71 -3.09 3.67
C SER A 335 -22.47 -2.26 2.62
N ALA A 336 -21.82 -1.28 2.01
CA ALA A 336 -22.40 -0.49 0.93
C ALA A 336 -22.69 -1.34 -0.33
N LEU A 337 -21.78 -2.23 -0.71
CA LEU A 337 -21.96 -3.15 -1.84
C LEU A 337 -23.14 -4.11 -1.60
N LYS A 338 -23.24 -4.69 -0.41
CA LYS A 338 -24.34 -5.62 -0.05
C LYS A 338 -25.70 -4.95 -0.08
N ALA A 339 -25.78 -3.67 0.27
CA ALA A 339 -27.02 -2.91 0.23
C ALA A 339 -27.47 -2.57 -1.19
N SER A 340 -26.54 -2.54 -2.15
CA SER A 340 -26.79 -2.11 -3.54
C SER A 340 -26.92 -3.28 -4.53
N LEU A 341 -26.27 -4.40 -4.29
CA LEU A 341 -26.24 -5.59 -5.16
C LEU A 341 -27.27 -6.65 -4.74
#